data_44e1f38adf28c531c0566cd8218d25af
#
_entry.id   44e1f38adf28c531c0566cd8218d25af
#
_cell.length_a   1.000
_cell.length_b   1.000
_cell.length_c   1.000
_cell.angle_alpha   90.00
_cell.angle_beta   90.00
_cell.angle_gamma   90.00
#
_symmetry.space_group_name_H-M   'P 1'
#
loop_
_entity.id
_entity.type
_entity.pdbx_description
1 polymer ?
#
loop_
_entity_poly.entity_id
_entity_poly.type
_entity_poly.pdbx_seq_one_letter_code
_entity_poly.pdbx_strand_id
1 'polypeptide(L)'
;MTSILTPRAVLFLAAAGTIVLLSLACGGNGDDTGSNATGVAVVVSSSSATATPPPSRTASPTPTPSPTPLQICSQNPDPAAPAVLQVEAPKSGTKTTIPVQLRGWSSNIGEEDKVVFVAVVDQKQDVLQTNEVPPQPREFRVPPAGLEITQFTRPFAIDITLDEGDIVRETPFCIWVYQDVDEEGKARGVVQIPIIVEPR
;
A
#
# COMPACT_ATOMS: atom_id res chain seq x y z
N MET A 1 32.83 39.45 5.57
CA MET A 1 32.69 38.25 6.38
C MET A 1 32.82 37.06 5.44
N THR A 2 33.93 36.35 5.54
CA THR A 2 34.46 35.41 4.54
C THR A 2 33.99 33.99 4.86
N SER A 3 33.16 33.39 4.00
CA SER A 3 32.71 32.00 4.14
C SER A 3 33.77 31.04 3.60
N ILE A 4 34.20 30.13 4.43
CA ILE A 4 35.20 29.10 4.12
C ILE A 4 34.46 27.86 3.60
N LEU A 5 34.62 27.54 2.31
CA LEU A 5 34.22 26.27 1.71
C LEU A 5 35.26 25.19 2.10
N THR A 6 34.79 24.13 2.72
CA THR A 6 35.58 22.91 2.94
C THR A 6 35.19 21.85 1.88
N PRO A 7 36.13 21.37 1.05
CA PRO A 7 35.86 20.27 0.13
C PRO A 7 35.95 18.92 0.88
N ARG A 8 34.87 18.14 0.87
CA ARG A 8 34.87 16.74 1.32
C ARG A 8 35.36 15.84 0.17
N ALA A 9 36.52 15.24 0.37
CA ALA A 9 37.04 14.23 -0.51
C ALA A 9 36.23 12.95 -0.41
N VAL A 10 35.68 12.49 -1.53
CA VAL A 10 34.98 11.21 -1.66
C VAL A 10 35.99 10.15 -2.05
N LEU A 11 36.21 9.19 -1.16
CA LEU A 11 37.09 8.03 -1.35
C LEU A 11 36.24 6.91 -2.00
N PHE A 12 36.50 6.62 -3.29
CA PHE A 12 35.91 5.47 -3.98
C PHE A 12 36.71 4.20 -3.62
N LEU A 13 36.05 3.28 -2.93
CA LEU A 13 36.54 1.91 -2.76
C LEU A 13 35.84 1.01 -3.79
N ALA A 14 36.61 0.54 -4.77
CA ALA A 14 36.16 -0.48 -5.71
C ALA A 14 36.31 -1.85 -5.07
N ALA A 15 35.23 -2.56 -4.83
CA ALA A 15 35.21 -3.97 -4.44
C ALA A 15 34.75 -4.83 -5.61
N ALA A 16 35.68 -5.58 -6.20
CA ALA A 16 35.39 -6.63 -7.19
C ALA A 16 34.85 -7.86 -6.47
N GLY A 17 33.61 -8.25 -6.75
CA GLY A 17 32.95 -9.43 -6.19
C GLY A 17 32.54 -10.42 -7.27
N THR A 18 33.05 -11.60 -7.16
CA THR A 18 33.06 -12.79 -8.02
C THR A 18 31.63 -13.34 -8.26
N ILE A 19 31.31 -13.61 -9.52
CA ILE A 19 30.09 -14.29 -9.97
C ILE A 19 30.26 -15.79 -9.77
N VAL A 20 29.39 -16.42 -8.99
CA VAL A 20 29.23 -17.88 -8.96
C VAL A 20 27.89 -18.24 -9.60
N LEU A 21 27.97 -18.83 -10.78
CA LEU A 21 26.86 -19.48 -11.49
C LEU A 21 26.64 -20.88 -10.91
N LEU A 22 25.51 -21.13 -10.27
CA LEU A 22 25.00 -22.47 -10.02
C LEU A 22 23.72 -22.69 -10.82
N SER A 23 23.85 -23.50 -11.87
CA SER A 23 22.77 -24.10 -12.62
C SER A 23 22.39 -25.45 -11.97
N LEU A 24 21.15 -25.59 -11.50
CA LEU A 24 20.56 -26.90 -11.22
C LEU A 24 19.30 -27.08 -12.08
N ALA A 25 19.43 -28.02 -13.01
CA ALA A 25 18.35 -28.63 -13.76
C ALA A 25 17.83 -29.87 -13.00
N CYS A 26 16.50 -29.99 -12.89
CA CYS A 26 15.71 -31.21 -12.69
C CYS A 26 14.34 -30.88 -13.20
N GLY A 27 13.73 -31.45 -14.21
CA GLY A 27 13.70 -32.82 -14.76
C GLY A 27 12.64 -33.63 -13.98
N GLY A 28 11.37 -33.67 -14.47
CA GLY A 28 10.35 -34.51 -13.90
C GLY A 28 9.12 -34.60 -14.84
N ASN A 29 9.18 -35.54 -15.81
CA ASN A 29 8.02 -36.03 -16.56
C ASN A 29 7.19 -36.95 -15.65
N GLY A 30 5.86 -36.83 -15.73
CA GLY A 30 4.92 -37.77 -15.16
C GLY A 30 3.67 -37.83 -16.04
N ASP A 31 3.72 -38.67 -17.09
CA ASP A 31 2.53 -39.17 -17.80
C ASP A 31 1.84 -40.18 -16.89
N ASP A 32 0.54 -40.08 -16.72
CA ASP A 32 -0.29 -41.21 -16.36
C ASP A 32 -1.67 -41.12 -17.04
N THR A 33 -1.75 -41.89 -18.09
CA THR A 33 -2.95 -42.27 -18.81
C THR A 33 -3.67 -43.36 -18.02
N GLY A 34 -4.92 -43.16 -17.64
CA GLY A 34 -5.75 -44.16 -16.98
C GLY A 34 -7.21 -44.04 -17.41
N SER A 35 -7.51 -44.64 -18.56
CA SER A 35 -8.89 -44.96 -18.97
C SER A 35 -9.44 -46.12 -18.15
N ASN A 36 -10.61 -45.94 -17.54
CA ASN A 36 -11.49 -47.05 -17.18
C ASN A 36 -12.96 -46.64 -17.32
N ALA A 37 -13.52 -47.07 -18.43
CA ALA A 37 -14.96 -47.10 -18.68
C ALA A 37 -15.55 -48.31 -17.94
N THR A 38 -16.42 -48.11 -16.98
CA THR A 38 -17.30 -49.16 -16.44
C THR A 38 -18.74 -48.66 -16.53
N GLY A 39 -19.48 -49.28 -17.43
CA GLY A 39 -20.91 -49.04 -17.60
C GLY A 39 -21.68 -49.50 -16.37
N VAL A 40 -22.57 -48.70 -15.87
CA VAL A 40 -23.54 -49.05 -14.83
C VAL A 40 -24.92 -48.85 -15.40
N ALA A 41 -25.69 -49.92 -15.37
CA ALA A 41 -27.07 -50.03 -15.82
C ALA A 41 -27.97 -49.07 -15.04
N VAL A 42 -28.77 -48.31 -15.77
CA VAL A 42 -29.80 -47.44 -15.21
C VAL A 42 -31.03 -48.28 -14.87
N VAL A 43 -31.32 -48.43 -13.60
CA VAL A 43 -32.60 -48.96 -13.15
C VAL A 43 -33.53 -47.77 -12.94
N VAL A 44 -34.54 -47.65 -13.81
CA VAL A 44 -35.57 -46.61 -13.69
C VAL A 44 -36.63 -47.11 -12.66
N SER A 45 -36.53 -46.60 -11.44
CA SER A 45 -37.59 -46.72 -10.43
C SER A 45 -38.50 -45.50 -10.52
N SER A 46 -39.73 -45.75 -10.99
CA SER A 46 -40.78 -44.72 -10.98
C SER A 46 -41.25 -44.47 -9.55
N SER A 47 -40.81 -43.32 -8.97
CA SER A 47 -41.26 -42.86 -7.67
C SER A 47 -42.38 -41.84 -7.88
N SER A 48 -43.57 -42.13 -7.33
CA SER A 48 -44.70 -41.20 -7.25
C SER A 48 -44.28 -39.90 -6.57
N ALA A 49 -44.45 -38.80 -7.28
CA ALA A 49 -44.16 -37.47 -6.76
C ALA A 49 -45.25 -37.03 -5.76
N THR A 50 -44.93 -37.06 -4.49
CA THR A 50 -45.67 -36.37 -3.43
C THR A 50 -45.40 -34.87 -3.59
N ALA A 51 -46.46 -34.09 -3.81
CA ALA A 51 -46.35 -32.65 -3.95
C ALA A 51 -45.82 -32.00 -2.66
N THR A 52 -44.60 -31.55 -2.71
CA THR A 52 -43.98 -30.76 -1.63
C THR A 52 -44.54 -29.37 -1.64
N PRO A 53 -45.00 -28.82 -0.48
CA PRO A 53 -45.50 -27.42 -0.44
C PRO A 53 -44.39 -26.44 -0.83
N PRO A 54 -44.74 -25.32 -1.52
CA PRO A 54 -43.73 -24.36 -1.96
C PRO A 54 -43.01 -23.79 -0.75
N PRO A 55 -41.66 -23.61 -0.84
CA PRO A 55 -40.86 -23.05 0.24
C PRO A 55 -41.33 -21.63 0.55
N SER A 56 -41.66 -21.37 1.83
CA SER A 56 -41.90 -20.03 2.33
C SER A 56 -40.75 -19.12 1.94
N ARG A 57 -41.03 -18.04 1.25
CA ARG A 57 -40.02 -17.03 0.90
C ARG A 57 -39.49 -16.43 2.20
N THR A 58 -38.30 -16.83 2.59
CA THR A 58 -37.55 -16.17 3.66
C THR A 58 -37.31 -14.71 3.24
N ALA A 59 -37.80 -13.76 4.05
CA ALA A 59 -37.59 -12.34 3.80
C ALA A 59 -36.09 -12.08 3.62
N SER A 60 -35.73 -11.47 2.47
CA SER A 60 -34.35 -11.04 2.21
C SER A 60 -33.93 -10.07 3.30
N PRO A 61 -32.77 -10.23 3.92
CA PRO A 61 -32.30 -9.30 4.95
C PRO A 61 -32.23 -7.89 4.35
N THR A 62 -32.86 -6.94 5.00
CA THR A 62 -32.74 -5.52 4.65
C THR A 62 -31.28 -5.13 4.69
N PRO A 63 -30.70 -4.52 3.63
CA PRO A 63 -29.30 -4.13 3.65
C PRO A 63 -29.08 -3.16 4.81
N THR A 64 -28.20 -3.54 5.73
CA THR A 64 -27.73 -2.66 6.80
C THR A 64 -27.05 -1.46 6.13
N PRO A 65 -27.42 -0.19 6.47
CA PRO A 65 -26.78 0.98 5.90
C PRO A 65 -25.26 0.88 6.16
N SER A 66 -24.49 0.91 5.07
CA SER A 66 -23.04 0.98 5.17
C SER A 66 -22.67 2.26 5.93
N PRO A 67 -21.79 2.20 6.95
CA PRO A 67 -21.39 3.40 7.67
C PRO A 67 -20.81 4.41 6.66
N THR A 68 -21.32 5.64 6.71
CA THR A 68 -20.79 6.75 5.90
C THR A 68 -19.30 6.86 6.18
N PRO A 69 -18.42 6.86 5.16
CA PRO A 69 -16.99 7.00 5.38
C PRO A 69 -16.73 8.29 6.17
N LEU A 70 -15.96 8.17 7.24
CA LEU A 70 -15.56 9.32 8.03
C LEU A 70 -14.73 10.25 7.11
N GLN A 71 -15.23 11.45 6.83
CA GLN A 71 -14.51 12.42 6.01
C GLN A 71 -13.42 13.09 6.87
N ILE A 72 -12.31 12.36 7.09
CA ILE A 72 -11.18 12.81 7.90
C ILE A 72 -10.27 13.75 7.10
N CYS A 73 -10.08 13.41 5.83
CA CYS A 73 -9.30 14.24 4.91
C CYS A 73 -10.20 15.26 4.20
N SER A 74 -9.69 16.46 3.96
CA SER A 74 -10.34 17.44 3.09
C SER A 74 -10.41 16.95 1.64
N GLN A 75 -11.11 17.68 0.80
CA GLN A 75 -11.08 17.42 -0.64
C GLN A 75 -9.63 17.56 -1.15
N ASN A 76 -9.13 16.52 -1.82
CA ASN A 76 -7.81 16.56 -2.44
C ASN A 76 -7.88 17.32 -3.77
N PRO A 77 -7.31 18.52 -3.87
CA PRO A 77 -7.38 19.33 -5.09
C PRO A 77 -6.45 18.81 -6.19
N ASP A 78 -5.41 18.06 -5.84
CA ASP A 78 -4.37 17.58 -6.75
C ASP A 78 -3.95 16.14 -6.38
N PRO A 79 -4.76 15.12 -6.72
CA PRO A 79 -4.47 13.75 -6.38
C PRO A 79 -3.28 13.19 -7.19
N ALA A 80 -2.42 12.43 -6.53
CA ALA A 80 -1.32 11.73 -7.21
C ALA A 80 -1.85 10.73 -8.23
N ALA A 81 -1.18 10.69 -9.39
CA ALA A 81 -1.43 9.63 -10.35
C ALA A 81 -0.97 8.28 -9.77
N PRO A 82 -1.80 7.21 -9.80
CA PRO A 82 -1.41 5.89 -9.30
C PRO A 82 -0.17 5.29 -10.00
N ALA A 83 0.13 5.78 -11.21
CA ALA A 83 1.35 5.40 -11.93
C ALA A 83 2.63 5.98 -11.29
N VAL A 84 2.51 7.07 -10.51
CA VAL A 84 3.66 7.78 -9.93
C VAL A 84 3.88 7.45 -8.47
N LEU A 85 2.82 7.43 -7.66
CA LEU A 85 2.92 7.30 -6.21
C LEU A 85 1.80 6.40 -5.68
N GLN A 86 2.16 5.37 -4.93
CA GLN A 86 1.20 4.46 -4.30
C GLN A 86 1.58 4.19 -2.85
N VAL A 87 0.59 4.17 -1.97
CA VAL A 87 0.75 3.78 -0.56
C VAL A 87 0.15 2.40 -0.33
N GLU A 88 0.97 1.50 0.22
CA GLU A 88 0.58 0.13 0.54
C GLU A 88 -0.03 0.02 1.94
N ALA A 89 0.53 0.75 2.89
CA ALA A 89 0.09 0.78 4.28
C ALA A 89 0.34 2.18 4.89
N PRO A 90 -0.54 2.65 5.81
CA PRO A 90 -1.81 2.04 6.17
C PRO A 90 -2.85 2.16 5.05
N LYS A 91 -3.92 1.36 5.12
CA LYS A 91 -5.06 1.52 4.22
C LYS A 91 -5.99 2.61 4.76
N SER A 92 -6.74 3.24 3.85
CA SER A 92 -7.75 4.25 4.22
C SER A 92 -8.72 3.71 5.27
N GLY A 93 -8.97 4.48 6.33
CA GLY A 93 -9.85 4.13 7.43
C GLY A 93 -9.28 3.11 8.43
N THR A 94 -8.00 2.75 8.33
CA THR A 94 -7.35 1.82 9.28
C THR A 94 -7.29 2.43 10.68
N LYS A 95 -7.63 1.64 11.69
CA LYS A 95 -7.29 1.91 13.09
C LYS A 95 -5.87 1.41 13.37
N THR A 96 -5.07 2.22 14.01
CA THR A 96 -3.64 1.92 14.25
C THR A 96 -3.17 2.58 15.55
N THR A 97 -2.05 2.11 16.07
CA THR A 97 -1.36 2.70 17.22
C THR A 97 -0.08 3.40 16.77
N ILE A 98 0.49 4.24 17.65
CA ILE A 98 1.81 4.85 17.41
C ILE A 98 2.92 3.84 17.73
N PRO A 99 3.99 3.74 16.90
CA PRO A 99 4.21 4.46 15.65
C PRO A 99 3.35 3.96 14.50
N VAL A 100 2.87 4.87 13.65
CA VAL A 100 2.14 4.51 12.44
C VAL A 100 3.13 4.11 11.34
N GLN A 101 3.09 2.86 10.91
CA GLN A 101 3.97 2.36 9.85
C GLN A 101 3.43 2.74 8.47
N LEU A 102 4.09 3.67 7.80
CA LEU A 102 3.79 4.04 6.43
C LEU A 102 4.74 3.35 5.47
N ARG A 103 4.21 2.75 4.40
CA ARG A 103 4.99 2.13 3.33
C ARG A 103 4.34 2.38 1.99
N GLY A 104 5.18 2.52 0.98
CA GLY A 104 4.71 2.73 -0.38
C GLY A 104 5.80 2.61 -1.43
N TRP A 105 5.45 3.07 -2.63
CA TRP A 105 6.30 3.05 -3.80
C TRP A 105 6.15 4.35 -4.58
N SER A 106 7.25 4.79 -5.18
CA SER A 106 7.24 5.84 -6.17
C SER A 106 8.03 5.44 -7.41
N SER A 107 7.57 5.88 -8.57
CA SER A 107 8.20 5.59 -9.87
C SER A 107 9.52 6.34 -10.08
N ASN A 108 9.75 7.44 -9.36
CA ASN A 108 10.85 8.38 -9.60
C ASN A 108 11.68 8.79 -8.36
N ILE A 109 11.38 8.28 -7.18
CA ILE A 109 12.10 8.63 -5.93
C ILE A 109 13.59 8.24 -5.95
N GLY A 110 14.02 7.38 -6.86
CA GLY A 110 15.43 7.04 -7.07
C GLY A 110 16.21 8.04 -7.92
N GLU A 111 15.57 9.08 -8.47
CA GLU A 111 16.24 10.19 -9.12
C GLU A 111 16.99 11.04 -8.10
N GLU A 112 18.04 11.71 -8.57
CA GLU A 112 18.80 12.64 -7.73
C GLU A 112 17.87 13.76 -7.21
N ASP A 113 17.99 14.07 -5.93
CA ASP A 113 17.18 15.08 -5.22
C ASP A 113 15.66 14.82 -5.11
N LYS A 114 15.17 13.66 -5.53
CA LYS A 114 13.77 13.28 -5.30
C LYS A 114 13.57 12.57 -3.97
N VAL A 115 12.64 13.08 -3.18
CA VAL A 115 12.22 12.51 -1.90
C VAL A 115 10.70 12.37 -1.85
N VAL A 116 10.20 11.59 -0.92
CA VAL A 116 8.78 11.58 -0.58
C VAL A 116 8.60 12.37 0.71
N PHE A 117 7.67 13.30 0.70
CA PHE A 117 7.23 14.01 1.89
C PHE A 117 6.01 13.32 2.48
N VAL A 118 6.01 13.21 3.80
CA VAL A 118 4.90 12.67 4.57
C VAL A 118 4.47 13.69 5.60
N ALA A 119 3.26 14.24 5.45
CA ALA A 119 2.68 15.16 6.40
C ALA A 119 1.53 14.51 7.16
N VAL A 120 1.43 14.78 8.45
CA VAL A 120 0.28 14.43 9.28
C VAL A 120 -0.56 15.66 9.50
N VAL A 121 -1.84 15.55 9.16
CA VAL A 121 -2.80 16.66 9.18
C VAL A 121 -3.95 16.31 10.13
N ASP A 122 -4.33 17.25 10.97
CA ASP A 122 -5.42 17.08 11.91
C ASP A 122 -6.80 17.32 11.25
N GLN A 123 -7.86 17.21 12.02
CA GLN A 123 -9.24 17.47 11.55
C GLN A 123 -9.49 18.94 11.16
N LYS A 124 -8.69 19.88 11.65
CA LYS A 124 -8.80 21.31 11.31
C LYS A 124 -8.02 21.66 10.05
N GLN A 125 -7.34 20.67 9.46
CA GLN A 125 -6.45 20.80 8.32
C GLN A 125 -5.12 21.49 8.67
N ASP A 126 -4.75 21.51 9.95
CA ASP A 126 -3.44 21.97 10.38
C ASP A 126 -2.40 20.86 10.20
N VAL A 127 -1.27 21.20 9.56
CA VAL A 127 -0.15 20.27 9.41
C VAL A 127 0.60 20.21 10.75
N LEU A 128 0.52 19.06 11.40
CA LEU A 128 1.17 18.83 12.70
C LEU A 128 2.65 18.51 12.54
N GLN A 129 2.99 17.79 11.47
CA GLN A 129 4.33 17.25 11.25
C GLN A 129 4.55 17.01 9.77
N THR A 130 5.78 17.25 9.30
CA THR A 130 6.22 16.84 7.95
C THR A 130 7.58 16.15 8.06
N ASN A 131 7.71 15.02 7.38
CA ASN A 131 8.94 14.24 7.32
C ASN A 131 9.37 14.04 5.86
N GLU A 132 10.67 14.11 5.60
CA GLU A 132 11.27 13.68 4.37
C GLU A 132 11.64 12.21 4.45
N VAL A 133 11.23 11.43 3.46
CA VAL A 133 11.45 9.99 3.41
C VAL A 133 12.33 9.66 2.22
N PRO A 134 13.60 9.27 2.46
CA PRO A 134 14.50 8.90 1.39
C PRO A 134 14.10 7.56 0.75
N PRO A 135 14.54 7.32 -0.50
CA PRO A 135 14.33 6.04 -1.16
C PRO A 135 15.00 4.90 -0.39
N GLN A 136 14.33 3.76 -0.34
CA GLN A 136 14.90 2.54 0.23
C GLN A 136 15.47 1.63 -0.87
N PRO A 137 16.43 0.74 -0.55
CA PRO A 137 16.87 -0.29 -1.47
C PRO A 137 15.70 -1.12 -2.00
N ARG A 138 15.76 -1.49 -3.28
CA ARG A 138 14.70 -2.26 -3.95
C ARG A 138 14.67 -3.75 -3.55
N GLU A 139 15.21 -4.10 -2.41
CA GLU A 139 15.40 -5.46 -1.96
C GLU A 139 14.12 -6.30 -2.08
N PHE A 140 14.13 -7.30 -2.98
CA PHE A 140 13.15 -8.38 -3.11
C PHE A 140 11.65 -8.03 -3.10
N ARG A 141 11.30 -6.74 -3.08
CA ARG A 141 9.90 -6.27 -3.11
C ARG A 141 9.46 -6.04 -4.54
N VAL A 142 8.28 -6.51 -4.85
CA VAL A 142 7.65 -6.30 -6.17
C VAL A 142 6.80 -5.03 -6.11
N PRO A 143 6.99 -4.08 -7.04
CA PRO A 143 6.14 -2.90 -7.14
C PRO A 143 4.67 -3.29 -7.35
N PRO A 144 3.72 -2.52 -6.81
CA PRO A 144 2.30 -2.78 -6.98
C PRO A 144 1.86 -2.59 -8.43
N ALA A 145 0.75 -3.24 -8.80
CA ALA A 145 0.17 -3.09 -10.12
C ALA A 145 -0.29 -1.63 -10.36
N GLY A 146 -0.08 -1.15 -11.59
CA GLY A 146 -0.46 0.20 -12.00
C GLY A 146 0.59 1.27 -11.71
N LEU A 147 1.67 0.95 -11.00
CA LEU A 147 2.81 1.86 -10.87
C LEU A 147 3.67 1.79 -12.14
N GLU A 148 4.15 2.93 -12.61
CA GLU A 148 5.13 2.99 -13.70
C GLU A 148 6.50 2.48 -13.22
N ILE A 149 7.03 1.47 -13.90
CA ILE A 149 8.30 0.85 -13.52
C ILE A 149 9.43 1.48 -14.34
N THR A 150 10.25 2.28 -13.66
CA THR A 150 11.45 2.90 -14.21
C THR A 150 12.71 2.39 -13.49
N GLN A 151 13.89 2.78 -13.94
CA GLN A 151 15.13 2.54 -13.22
C GLN A 151 15.17 3.25 -11.85
N PHE A 152 14.38 4.30 -11.69
CA PHE A 152 14.28 5.13 -10.48
C PHE A 152 13.17 4.68 -9.52
N THR A 153 12.36 3.70 -9.90
CA THR A 153 11.29 3.17 -9.05
C THR A 153 11.89 2.56 -7.78
N ARG A 154 11.48 3.06 -6.61
CA ARG A 154 11.94 2.59 -5.30
C ARG A 154 10.80 2.53 -4.30
N PRO A 155 10.89 1.63 -3.31
CA PRO A 155 10.03 1.67 -2.14
C PRO A 155 10.46 2.78 -1.19
N PHE A 156 9.53 3.21 -0.35
CA PHE A 156 9.79 4.07 0.80
C PHE A 156 9.06 3.51 2.02
N ALA A 157 9.58 3.80 3.22
CA ALA A 157 8.92 3.48 4.47
C ALA A 157 9.39 4.43 5.57
N ILE A 158 8.46 4.74 6.49
CA ILE A 158 8.72 5.53 7.68
C ILE A 158 7.80 5.10 8.82
N ASP A 159 8.31 5.13 10.04
CA ASP A 159 7.53 5.03 11.25
C ASP A 159 7.20 6.45 11.74
N ILE A 160 5.92 6.83 11.70
CA ILE A 160 5.44 8.14 12.10
C ILE A 160 5.17 8.09 13.60
N THR A 161 5.89 8.88 14.36
CA THR A 161 5.65 9.11 15.79
C THR A 161 4.91 10.42 15.96
N LEU A 162 3.82 10.42 16.71
CA LEU A 162 3.08 11.62 17.13
C LEU A 162 3.31 11.82 18.63
N ASP A 163 3.20 13.05 19.11
CA ASP A 163 3.29 13.32 20.53
C ASP A 163 2.14 12.63 21.27
N GLU A 164 2.51 11.64 22.10
CA GLU A 164 1.54 10.76 22.78
C GLU A 164 0.64 11.53 23.78
N GLY A 165 1.07 12.71 24.23
CA GLY A 165 0.30 13.54 25.15
C GLY A 165 -1.05 14.01 24.62
N ASP A 166 -1.21 14.02 23.29
CA ASP A 166 -2.42 14.52 22.64
C ASP A 166 -3.42 13.41 22.28
N ILE A 167 -3.02 12.13 22.41
CA ILE A 167 -3.85 10.98 21.98
C ILE A 167 -4.42 10.25 23.20
N VAL A 168 -5.38 10.88 23.85
CA VAL A 168 -6.10 10.31 25.01
C VAL A 168 -7.33 9.50 24.61
N ARG A 169 -7.73 9.54 23.34
CA ARG A 169 -8.86 8.80 22.76
C ARG A 169 -8.60 8.54 21.28
N GLU A 170 -9.44 7.69 20.66
CA GLU A 170 -9.40 7.51 19.21
C GLU A 170 -9.43 8.86 18.51
N THR A 171 -8.36 9.19 17.80
CA THR A 171 -8.19 10.48 17.12
C THR A 171 -7.96 10.26 15.63
N PRO A 172 -8.81 10.85 14.78
CA PRO A 172 -8.64 10.75 13.32
C PRO A 172 -7.62 11.75 12.82
N PHE A 173 -6.75 11.29 11.92
CA PHE A 173 -5.74 12.08 11.20
C PHE A 173 -5.79 11.78 9.72
N CYS A 174 -5.35 12.73 8.90
CA CYS A 174 -5.11 12.55 7.49
C CYS A 174 -3.60 12.52 7.22
N ILE A 175 -3.09 11.43 6.66
CA ILE A 175 -1.71 11.39 6.19
C ILE A 175 -1.68 11.84 4.73
N TRP A 176 -0.86 12.83 4.44
CA TRP A 176 -0.56 13.27 3.08
C TRP A 176 0.79 12.72 2.67
N VAL A 177 0.84 12.10 1.50
CA VAL A 177 2.08 11.60 0.89
C VAL A 177 2.23 12.26 -0.47
N TYR A 178 3.32 12.97 -0.70
CA TYR A 178 3.56 13.75 -1.91
C TYR A 178 5.05 13.88 -2.23
N GLN A 179 5.39 14.35 -3.41
CA GLN A 179 6.78 14.49 -3.85
C GLN A 179 7.17 15.91 -4.23
N ASP A 180 6.21 16.72 -4.59
CA ASP A 180 6.44 18.07 -5.06
C ASP A 180 5.60 19.09 -4.29
N VAL A 181 6.07 20.30 -4.27
CA VAL A 181 5.35 21.48 -3.79
C VAL A 181 5.34 22.53 -4.89
N ASP A 182 4.27 23.34 -4.93
CA ASP A 182 4.22 24.47 -5.85
C ASP A 182 5.06 25.66 -5.33
N GLU A 183 5.06 26.76 -6.10
CA GLU A 183 5.78 27.99 -5.75
C GLU A 183 5.29 28.62 -4.44
N GLU A 184 4.07 28.28 -4.01
CA GLU A 184 3.45 28.74 -2.77
C GLU A 184 3.73 27.78 -1.60
N GLY A 185 4.44 26.67 -1.83
CA GLY A 185 4.75 25.64 -0.83
C GLY A 185 3.60 24.66 -0.57
N LYS A 186 2.57 24.61 -1.43
CA LYS A 186 1.48 23.65 -1.31
C LYS A 186 1.87 22.31 -1.94
N ALA A 187 1.49 21.24 -1.27
CA ALA A 187 1.72 19.87 -1.73
C ALA A 187 1.01 19.61 -3.07
N ARG A 188 1.72 18.96 -3.99
CA ARG A 188 1.26 18.55 -5.32
C ARG A 188 1.30 17.04 -5.45
N GLY A 189 0.39 16.48 -6.26
CA GLY A 189 0.33 15.05 -6.49
C GLY A 189 0.16 14.28 -5.17
N VAL A 190 -0.88 14.58 -4.39
CA VAL A 190 -1.05 14.10 -3.01
C VAL A 190 -1.83 12.79 -2.97
N VAL A 191 -1.31 11.78 -2.27
CA VAL A 191 -2.09 10.63 -1.79
C VAL A 191 -2.57 10.95 -0.38
N GLN A 192 -3.87 10.97 -0.16
CA GLN A 192 -4.47 11.19 1.17
C GLN A 192 -4.96 9.87 1.77
N ILE A 193 -4.59 9.64 3.04
CA ILE A 193 -4.92 8.41 3.76
C ILE A 193 -5.55 8.79 5.10
N PRO A 194 -6.87 8.71 5.23
CA PRO A 194 -7.53 8.85 6.52
C PRO A 194 -7.20 7.65 7.40
N ILE A 195 -6.79 7.91 8.64
CA ILE A 195 -6.52 6.91 9.67
C ILE A 195 -7.18 7.30 10.99
N ILE A 196 -7.31 6.34 11.89
CA ILE A 196 -7.73 6.57 13.27
C ILE A 196 -6.63 6.04 14.17
N VAL A 197 -6.03 6.92 14.96
CA VAL A 197 -5.00 6.53 15.93
C VAL A 197 -5.67 6.23 17.27
N GLU A 198 -5.43 5.04 17.78
CA GLU A 198 -5.92 4.58 19.08
C GLU A 198 -4.95 5.00 20.20
N PRO A 199 -5.45 5.37 21.40
CA PRO A 199 -4.59 5.61 22.55
C PRO A 199 -3.87 4.31 22.94
N ARG A 200 -2.70 4.44 23.53
CA ARG A 200 -1.98 3.31 24.15
C ARG A 200 -2.50 2.97 25.52
#